data_e2688144deb4b3e4e0089c8f227ce622
#
_entry.id   e2688144deb4b3e4e0089c8f227ce622
#
_cell.length_a   1.000
_cell.length_b   1.000
_cell.length_c   1.000
_cell.angle_alpha   90.00
_cell.angle_beta   90.00
_cell.angle_gamma   90.00
#
_symmetry.space_group_name_H-M   'P 1'
#
loop_
_entity.id
_entity.type
_entity.pdbx_description
1 polymer ?
#
loop_
_entity_poly.entity_id
_entity_poly.type
_entity_poly.pdbx_seq_one_letter_code
_entity_poly.pdbx_strand_id
1 'polypeptide(L)'
;MAKQTDNPVKYDIREFSNSDEDFEKLSHIWDIVFPTWPVERQRLEKFLRIVPGHHYIHENGFVIAYLSAGVGQIDVLGVLPEHRGKGLGTALLEKAKAAMREANGEDLKSLQIGSQTPRFWPQMPVDFPQEVKEFFIHRGFRRMEKNSAIDLFKDIREGPIAPPEVMEKISKVNVKFCTWSPELEEECLAKQRATFRWYIGYEALAAYKQHHEALVAIDPETNEQIGWTFMCSFSSVISDTYAFMPLLPSKDKTGLVAAVGVSESARGKGVGLAMVVKAMENLRERGIEGIYIDSVFIRGFYEKLGFETYWKYEGYVQEA
;
A
#
# COMPACT_ATOMS: atom_id res chain seq x y z
N MET A 1 44.43 -20.06 -24.16
CA MET A 1 43.29 -20.45 -23.29
C MET A 1 42.05 -19.76 -23.82
N ALA A 2 41.19 -20.48 -24.48
CA ALA A 2 39.93 -19.95 -25.01
C ALA A 2 38.98 -19.65 -23.84
N LYS A 3 38.47 -18.42 -23.76
CA LYS A 3 37.36 -18.10 -22.85
C LYS A 3 36.15 -18.93 -23.32
N GLN A 4 35.74 -19.87 -22.47
CA GLN A 4 34.45 -20.51 -22.59
C GLN A 4 33.40 -19.38 -22.53
N THR A 5 32.73 -19.11 -23.65
CA THR A 5 31.54 -18.29 -23.70
C THR A 5 30.42 -19.13 -23.10
N ASP A 6 30.17 -18.93 -21.78
CA ASP A 6 29.00 -19.48 -21.15
C ASP A 6 27.76 -18.94 -21.91
N ASN A 7 27.08 -19.82 -22.61
CA ASN A 7 25.76 -19.52 -23.15
C ASN A 7 24.86 -19.11 -21.98
N PRO A 8 24.16 -17.98 -22.05
CA PRO A 8 23.28 -17.56 -20.97
C PRO A 8 22.26 -18.67 -20.69
N VAL A 9 22.18 -19.11 -19.45
CA VAL A 9 21.21 -20.11 -19.01
C VAL A 9 19.83 -19.57 -19.36
N LYS A 10 19.13 -20.23 -20.26
CA LYS A 10 17.77 -19.83 -20.65
C LYS A 10 16.79 -20.44 -19.66
N TYR A 11 16.23 -19.57 -18.79
CA TYR A 11 15.17 -19.96 -17.86
C TYR A 11 13.82 -20.04 -18.57
N ASP A 12 13.02 -21.05 -18.26
CA ASP A 12 11.63 -21.16 -18.71
C ASP A 12 10.71 -20.28 -17.82
N ILE A 13 10.77 -18.96 -18.07
CA ILE A 13 9.97 -17.97 -17.37
C ILE A 13 8.73 -17.67 -18.23
N ARG A 14 7.57 -17.97 -17.70
CA ARG A 14 6.29 -17.73 -18.34
C ARG A 14 5.42 -16.72 -17.58
N GLU A 15 4.41 -16.21 -18.24
CA GLU A 15 3.40 -15.40 -17.57
C GLU A 15 2.66 -16.20 -16.50
N PHE A 16 2.26 -15.54 -15.44
CA PHE A 16 1.41 -16.10 -14.39
C PHE A 16 -0.02 -16.22 -14.92
N SER A 17 -0.55 -17.42 -14.96
CA SER A 17 -1.82 -17.72 -15.64
C SER A 17 -3.07 -17.57 -14.77
N ASN A 18 -2.93 -17.24 -13.49
CA ASN A 18 -4.02 -17.26 -12.50
C ASN A 18 -4.69 -18.64 -12.33
N SER A 19 -4.03 -19.73 -12.72
CA SER A 19 -4.48 -21.09 -12.45
C SER A 19 -4.21 -21.52 -11.01
N ASP A 20 -4.95 -22.51 -10.51
CA ASP A 20 -4.71 -23.08 -9.19
C ASP A 20 -3.28 -23.58 -9.02
N GLU A 21 -2.72 -24.21 -10.06
CA GLU A 21 -1.32 -24.67 -10.07
C GLU A 21 -0.33 -23.52 -9.86
N ASP A 22 -0.54 -22.39 -10.54
CA ASP A 22 0.32 -21.22 -10.40
C ASP A 22 0.21 -20.60 -9.01
N PHE A 23 -1.00 -20.50 -8.45
CA PHE A 23 -1.19 -20.00 -7.09
C PHE A 23 -0.58 -20.93 -6.04
N GLU A 24 -0.70 -22.25 -6.19
CA GLU A 24 -0.06 -23.22 -5.29
C GLU A 24 1.46 -23.08 -5.33
N LYS A 25 2.03 -23.00 -6.52
CA LYS A 25 3.46 -22.80 -6.73
C LYS A 25 3.94 -21.48 -6.13
N LEU A 26 3.25 -20.38 -6.40
CA LEU A 26 3.57 -19.06 -5.88
C LEU A 26 3.50 -19.05 -4.36
N SER A 27 2.44 -19.59 -3.76
CA SER A 27 2.27 -19.67 -2.31
C SER A 27 3.38 -20.50 -1.66
N HIS A 28 3.73 -21.64 -2.26
CA HIS A 28 4.82 -22.48 -1.77
C HIS A 28 6.18 -21.73 -1.77
N ILE A 29 6.50 -21.04 -2.88
CA ILE A 29 7.74 -20.24 -2.95
C ILE A 29 7.68 -19.08 -1.96
N TRP A 30 6.51 -18.44 -1.82
CA TRP A 30 6.29 -17.33 -0.88
C TRP A 30 6.62 -17.73 0.56
N ASP A 31 6.06 -18.83 1.03
CA ASP A 31 6.22 -19.32 2.40
C ASP A 31 7.70 -19.60 2.75
N ILE A 32 8.48 -20.06 1.77
CA ILE A 32 9.92 -20.33 1.95
C ILE A 32 10.74 -19.03 1.89
N VAL A 33 10.40 -18.12 0.98
CA VAL A 33 11.20 -16.91 0.73
C VAL A 33 10.89 -15.79 1.72
N PHE A 34 9.63 -15.69 2.17
CA PHE A 34 9.13 -14.62 3.04
C PHE A 34 8.45 -15.15 4.31
N PRO A 35 9.14 -15.98 5.13
CA PRO A 35 8.52 -16.65 6.28
C PRO A 35 8.01 -15.69 7.37
N THR A 36 8.55 -14.48 7.43
CA THR A 36 8.11 -13.42 8.37
C THR A 36 6.96 -12.56 7.83
N TRP A 37 6.60 -12.74 6.57
CA TRP A 37 5.54 -12.01 5.87
C TRP A 37 4.54 -12.98 5.22
N PRO A 38 3.90 -13.86 6.01
CA PRO A 38 2.94 -14.82 5.46
C PRO A 38 1.74 -14.09 4.87
N VAL A 39 1.25 -14.57 3.74
CA VAL A 39 0.04 -14.08 3.08
C VAL A 39 -0.86 -15.28 2.76
N GLU A 40 -2.10 -15.22 3.20
CA GLU A 40 -3.08 -16.26 2.88
C GLU A 40 -3.30 -16.36 1.38
N ARG A 41 -3.40 -17.59 0.85
CA ARG A 41 -3.62 -17.85 -0.58
C ARG A 41 -4.81 -17.05 -1.14
N GLN A 42 -5.95 -17.03 -0.44
CA GLN A 42 -7.13 -16.30 -0.90
C GLN A 42 -6.87 -14.80 -1.06
N ARG A 43 -6.02 -14.21 -0.20
CA ARG A 43 -5.61 -12.81 -0.30
C ARG A 43 -4.67 -12.59 -1.48
N LEU A 44 -3.71 -13.47 -1.73
CA LEU A 44 -2.86 -13.44 -2.94
C LEU A 44 -3.70 -13.52 -4.21
N GLU A 45 -4.68 -14.43 -4.26
CA GLU A 45 -5.60 -14.57 -5.40
C GLU A 45 -6.37 -13.27 -5.67
N LYS A 46 -6.92 -12.64 -4.63
CA LYS A 46 -7.57 -11.33 -4.77
C LYS A 46 -6.63 -10.29 -5.35
N PHE A 47 -5.43 -10.16 -4.82
CA PHE A 47 -4.45 -9.15 -5.25
C PHE A 47 -4.07 -9.28 -6.72
N LEU A 48 -3.75 -10.48 -7.15
CA LEU A 48 -3.29 -10.71 -8.51
C LEU A 48 -4.43 -10.61 -9.55
N ARG A 49 -5.70 -10.62 -9.10
CA ARG A 49 -6.89 -10.47 -9.95
C ARG A 49 -7.49 -9.07 -9.96
N ILE A 50 -7.22 -8.22 -8.92
CA ILE A 50 -7.81 -6.88 -8.81
C ILE A 50 -7.28 -5.94 -9.89
N VAL A 51 -5.97 -5.93 -10.09
CA VAL A 51 -5.30 -5.06 -11.05
C VAL A 51 -4.48 -5.90 -12.00
N PRO A 52 -4.67 -5.76 -13.31
CA PRO A 52 -3.82 -6.42 -14.29
C PRO A 52 -2.35 -6.05 -14.07
N GLY A 53 -1.48 -7.04 -14.07
CA GLY A 53 -0.06 -6.83 -13.81
C GLY A 53 0.81 -7.62 -14.79
N HIS A 54 2.11 -7.40 -14.69
CA HIS A 54 3.15 -8.10 -15.43
C HIS A 54 3.81 -9.14 -14.51
N HIS A 55 3.06 -10.21 -14.21
CA HIS A 55 3.48 -11.26 -13.30
C HIS A 55 4.08 -12.43 -14.06
N TYR A 56 5.23 -12.91 -13.59
CA TYR A 56 5.93 -14.03 -14.21
C TYR A 56 6.31 -15.07 -13.16
N ILE A 57 6.27 -16.33 -13.58
CA ILE A 57 6.60 -17.47 -12.73
C ILE A 57 7.57 -18.43 -13.43
N HIS A 58 8.44 -19.00 -12.62
CA HIS A 58 9.32 -20.11 -12.92
C HIS A 58 9.13 -21.16 -11.82
N GLU A 59 9.58 -22.39 -12.03
CA GLU A 59 9.50 -23.46 -11.03
C GLU A 59 10.08 -23.06 -9.67
N ASN A 60 11.14 -22.23 -9.65
CA ASN A 60 11.92 -21.89 -8.46
C ASN A 60 11.89 -20.38 -8.13
N GLY A 61 10.96 -19.61 -8.68
CA GLY A 61 10.88 -18.18 -8.42
C GLY A 61 9.75 -17.49 -9.17
N PHE A 62 9.44 -16.27 -8.75
CA PHE A 62 8.40 -15.45 -9.36
C PHE A 62 8.72 -13.96 -9.25
N VAL A 63 8.05 -13.15 -10.04
CA VAL A 63 7.99 -11.70 -9.91
C VAL A 63 6.55 -11.22 -10.05
N ILE A 64 6.14 -10.34 -9.14
CA ILE A 64 4.88 -9.60 -9.19
C ILE A 64 5.24 -8.16 -9.51
N ALA A 65 4.70 -7.64 -10.60
CA ALA A 65 4.95 -6.28 -11.03
C ALA A 65 3.69 -5.64 -11.60
N TYR A 66 3.58 -4.33 -11.41
CA TYR A 66 2.48 -3.51 -11.91
C TYR A 66 2.99 -2.29 -12.66
N LEU A 67 2.12 -1.70 -13.46
CA LEU A 67 2.37 -0.45 -14.15
C LEU A 67 1.26 0.55 -13.78
N SER A 68 1.63 1.71 -13.25
CA SER A 68 0.68 2.73 -12.86
C SER A 68 1.22 4.13 -13.17
N ALA A 69 0.46 4.90 -13.94
CA ALA A 69 0.75 6.31 -14.25
C ALA A 69 2.19 6.56 -14.77
N GLY A 70 2.73 5.63 -15.55
CA GLY A 70 4.09 5.71 -16.09
C GLY A 70 5.19 5.30 -15.10
N VAL A 71 4.83 4.68 -14.00
CA VAL A 71 5.76 4.10 -13.03
C VAL A 71 5.62 2.59 -13.01
N GLY A 72 6.69 1.88 -13.34
CA GLY A 72 6.77 0.43 -13.16
C GLY A 72 7.09 0.08 -11.72
N GLN A 73 6.33 -0.82 -11.15
CA GLN A 73 6.41 -1.22 -9.74
C GLN A 73 6.82 -2.69 -9.68
N ILE A 74 7.98 -2.97 -9.09
CA ILE A 74 8.40 -4.34 -8.76
C ILE A 74 7.97 -4.58 -7.31
N ASP A 75 6.81 -5.19 -7.16
CA ASP A 75 6.19 -5.38 -5.85
C ASP A 75 6.87 -6.48 -5.06
N VAL A 76 7.05 -7.63 -5.71
CA VAL A 76 7.65 -8.81 -5.09
C VAL A 76 8.53 -9.52 -6.09
N LEU A 77 9.71 -9.94 -5.66
CA LEU A 77 10.60 -10.84 -6.40
C LEU A 77 11.08 -11.92 -5.45
N GLY A 78 10.69 -13.16 -5.70
CA GLY A 78 11.05 -14.32 -4.90
C GLY A 78 11.83 -15.35 -5.68
N VAL A 79 12.94 -15.86 -5.11
CA VAL A 79 13.70 -16.99 -5.64
C VAL A 79 14.06 -17.91 -4.49
N LEU A 80 13.76 -19.20 -4.64
CA LEU A 80 14.14 -20.24 -3.65
C LEU A 80 15.61 -20.16 -3.29
N PRO A 81 16.00 -20.30 -2.01
CA PRO A 81 17.36 -20.09 -1.55
C PRO A 81 18.42 -20.89 -2.32
N GLU A 82 18.16 -22.15 -2.61
CA GLU A 82 19.07 -23.06 -3.33
C GLU A 82 19.24 -22.72 -4.82
N HIS A 83 18.37 -21.84 -5.36
CA HIS A 83 18.40 -21.36 -6.74
C HIS A 83 18.94 -19.93 -6.88
N ARG A 84 19.30 -19.28 -5.76
CA ARG A 84 19.93 -17.95 -5.76
C ARG A 84 21.35 -17.97 -6.31
N GLY A 85 21.85 -16.81 -6.72
CA GLY A 85 23.21 -16.68 -7.27
C GLY A 85 23.42 -17.27 -8.66
N LYS A 86 22.40 -17.91 -9.27
CA LYS A 86 22.47 -18.57 -10.57
C LYS A 86 21.85 -17.76 -11.72
N GLY A 87 21.41 -16.51 -11.48
CA GLY A 87 20.88 -15.61 -12.51
C GLY A 87 19.35 -15.58 -12.64
N LEU A 88 18.60 -16.51 -12.01
CA LEU A 88 17.14 -16.57 -12.14
C LEU A 88 16.43 -15.27 -11.71
N GLY A 89 16.82 -14.70 -10.56
CA GLY A 89 16.23 -13.42 -10.10
C GLY A 89 16.46 -12.27 -11.09
N THR A 90 17.63 -12.24 -11.74
CA THR A 90 17.92 -11.27 -12.80
C THR A 90 17.01 -11.49 -14.02
N ALA A 91 16.86 -12.74 -14.44
CA ALA A 91 16.02 -13.07 -15.58
C ALA A 91 14.53 -12.71 -15.34
N LEU A 92 14.00 -12.97 -14.15
CA LEU A 92 12.65 -12.58 -13.73
C LEU A 92 12.47 -11.05 -13.73
N LEU A 93 13.42 -10.33 -13.12
CA LEU A 93 13.40 -8.87 -13.07
C LEU A 93 13.43 -8.26 -14.47
N GLU A 94 14.36 -8.69 -15.34
CA GLU A 94 14.46 -8.15 -16.69
C GLU A 94 13.25 -8.52 -17.56
N LYS A 95 12.62 -9.67 -17.33
CA LYS A 95 11.37 -10.05 -18.01
C LYS A 95 10.25 -9.06 -17.64
N ALA A 96 10.07 -8.75 -16.35
CA ALA A 96 9.07 -7.79 -15.90
C ALA A 96 9.37 -6.36 -16.41
N LYS A 97 10.63 -5.92 -16.36
CA LYS A 97 11.05 -4.62 -16.92
C LYS A 97 10.75 -4.51 -18.41
N ALA A 98 11.07 -5.56 -19.18
CA ALA A 98 10.83 -5.59 -20.63
C ALA A 98 9.33 -5.47 -20.94
N ALA A 99 8.48 -6.21 -20.24
CA ALA A 99 7.03 -6.13 -20.41
C ALA A 99 6.46 -4.77 -20.07
N MET A 100 6.92 -4.13 -19.00
CA MET A 100 6.47 -2.78 -18.62
C MET A 100 6.94 -1.73 -19.65
N ARG A 101 8.15 -1.87 -20.21
CA ARG A 101 8.61 -1.01 -21.31
C ARG A 101 7.80 -1.20 -22.57
N GLU A 102 7.48 -2.46 -22.93
CA GLU A 102 6.65 -2.76 -24.09
C GLU A 102 5.24 -2.18 -23.94
N ALA A 103 4.66 -2.27 -22.73
CA ALA A 103 3.32 -1.77 -22.45
C ALA A 103 3.20 -0.23 -22.41
N ASN A 104 4.26 0.48 -22.04
CA ASN A 104 4.20 1.93 -21.82
C ASN A 104 5.16 2.77 -22.69
N GLY A 105 6.08 2.14 -23.41
CA GLY A 105 7.01 2.81 -24.32
C GLY A 105 7.75 3.98 -23.68
N GLU A 106 7.76 5.13 -24.35
CA GLU A 106 8.41 6.37 -23.89
C GLU A 106 7.71 7.03 -22.68
N ASP A 107 6.48 6.60 -22.34
CA ASP A 107 5.74 7.09 -21.18
C ASP A 107 6.19 6.44 -19.87
N LEU A 108 7.00 5.39 -19.91
CA LEU A 108 7.62 4.80 -18.71
C LEU A 108 8.69 5.74 -18.17
N LYS A 109 8.42 6.35 -17.01
CA LYS A 109 9.30 7.37 -16.40
C LYS A 109 10.33 6.76 -15.46
N SER A 110 9.94 5.75 -14.72
CA SER A 110 10.80 5.12 -13.72
C SER A 110 10.30 3.73 -13.34
N LEU A 111 11.19 2.97 -12.71
CA LEU A 111 10.89 1.73 -12.03
C LEU A 111 11.16 1.90 -10.55
N GLN A 112 10.30 1.37 -9.69
CA GLN A 112 10.48 1.42 -8.24
C GLN A 112 10.28 0.04 -7.61
N ILE A 113 10.84 -0.15 -6.42
CA ILE A 113 10.58 -1.32 -5.59
C ILE A 113 9.43 -1.00 -4.65
N GLY A 114 8.43 -1.87 -4.61
CA GLY A 114 7.21 -1.71 -3.84
C GLY A 114 6.06 -1.15 -4.66
N SER A 115 4.88 -1.19 -4.09
CA SER A 115 3.61 -0.86 -4.76
C SER A 115 2.73 0.12 -4.02
N GLN A 116 1.75 0.64 -4.76
CA GLN A 116 0.70 1.46 -4.17
C GLN A 116 -0.61 0.69 -3.94
N THR A 117 -1.11 -0.01 -4.95
CA THR A 117 -2.35 -0.79 -4.85
C THR A 117 -2.38 -1.84 -5.97
N PRO A 118 -2.58 -3.13 -5.68
CA PRO A 118 -2.65 -3.73 -4.34
C PRO A 118 -1.35 -3.58 -3.57
N ARG A 119 -1.41 -3.54 -2.23
CA ARG A 119 -0.29 -3.20 -1.37
C ARG A 119 0.35 -4.43 -0.73
N PHE A 120 1.53 -4.84 -1.20
CA PHE A 120 2.43 -5.69 -0.43
C PHE A 120 3.28 -4.82 0.49
N TRP A 121 4.33 -4.22 0.00
CA TRP A 121 5.12 -3.23 0.72
C TRP A 121 5.09 -1.90 -0.05
N PRO A 122 4.96 -0.74 0.62
CA PRO A 122 5.03 0.55 -0.07
C PRO A 122 6.41 0.82 -0.68
N GLN A 123 7.45 0.26 -0.07
CA GLN A 123 8.85 0.30 -0.46
C GLN A 123 9.54 -0.93 0.14
N MET A 124 10.84 -1.12 -0.06
CA MET A 124 11.58 -2.25 0.51
C MET A 124 11.65 -2.14 2.05
N PRO A 125 11.26 -3.18 2.81
CA PRO A 125 11.46 -3.21 4.26
C PRO A 125 12.91 -3.02 4.65
N VAL A 126 13.17 -2.21 5.71
CA VAL A 126 14.56 -1.90 6.13
C VAL A 126 15.31 -3.10 6.70
N ASP A 127 14.57 -4.09 7.21
CA ASP A 127 15.06 -5.35 7.81
C ASP A 127 15.33 -6.45 6.78
N PHE A 128 15.07 -6.19 5.50
CA PHE A 128 15.47 -7.14 4.46
C PHE A 128 17.00 -7.27 4.41
N PRO A 129 17.53 -8.48 4.16
CA PRO A 129 18.97 -8.74 4.10
C PRO A 129 19.69 -7.79 3.14
N GLN A 130 20.95 -7.45 3.50
CA GLN A 130 21.75 -6.53 2.70
C GLN A 130 21.96 -7.03 1.25
N GLU A 131 22.06 -8.34 1.07
CA GLU A 131 22.21 -8.98 -0.24
C GLU A 131 21.00 -8.71 -1.17
N VAL A 132 19.79 -8.56 -0.60
CA VAL A 132 18.59 -8.19 -1.36
C VAL A 132 18.70 -6.74 -1.86
N LYS A 133 19.16 -5.83 -1.01
CA LYS A 133 19.39 -4.41 -1.37
C LYS A 133 20.44 -4.29 -2.45
N GLU A 134 21.58 -4.97 -2.29
CA GLU A 134 22.66 -5.02 -3.26
C GLU A 134 22.25 -5.64 -4.59
N PHE A 135 21.38 -6.65 -4.57
CA PHE A 135 20.84 -7.24 -5.79
C PHE A 135 20.18 -6.19 -6.68
N PHE A 136 19.37 -5.30 -6.13
CA PHE A 136 18.70 -4.24 -6.88
C PHE A 136 19.67 -3.10 -7.27
N ILE A 137 20.57 -2.71 -6.36
CA ILE A 137 21.59 -1.68 -6.64
C ILE A 137 22.47 -2.08 -7.83
N HIS A 138 22.97 -3.33 -7.87
CA HIS A 138 23.78 -3.83 -8.98
C HIS A 138 22.99 -3.95 -10.31
N ARG A 139 21.65 -3.76 -10.29
CA ARG A 139 20.78 -3.76 -11.47
C ARG A 139 20.19 -2.39 -11.79
N GLY A 140 20.88 -1.34 -11.30
CA GLY A 140 20.62 0.03 -11.66
C GLY A 140 19.60 0.76 -10.78
N PHE A 141 19.07 0.13 -9.74
CA PHE A 141 18.29 0.84 -8.76
C PHE A 141 19.19 1.64 -7.82
N ARG A 142 18.79 2.85 -7.48
CA ARG A 142 19.46 3.68 -6.49
C ARG A 142 18.56 3.88 -5.27
N ARG A 143 19.15 3.87 -4.10
CA ARG A 143 18.44 4.19 -2.86
C ARG A 143 18.07 5.67 -2.86
N MET A 144 16.86 5.98 -2.46
CA MET A 144 16.38 7.34 -2.25
C MET A 144 16.85 7.84 -0.89
N GLU A 145 17.52 9.00 -0.85
CA GLU A 145 17.99 9.62 0.40
C GLU A 145 16.83 10.20 1.24
N LYS A 146 15.75 10.59 0.56
CA LYS A 146 14.54 11.16 1.16
C LYS A 146 13.33 10.33 0.73
N ASN A 147 12.18 10.55 1.38
CA ASN A 147 10.93 9.86 1.06
C ASN A 147 10.92 8.38 1.44
N SER A 148 11.46 8.03 2.60
CA SER A 148 11.24 6.71 3.21
C SER A 148 9.90 6.66 3.90
N ALA A 149 9.07 5.69 3.53
CA ALA A 149 7.79 5.43 4.15
C ALA A 149 7.96 4.79 5.53
N ILE A 150 6.99 5.01 6.39
CA ILE A 150 6.74 4.19 7.57
C ILE A 150 5.29 3.80 7.62
N ASP A 151 5.01 2.68 8.23
CA ASP A 151 3.67 2.30 8.64
C ASP A 151 3.53 2.54 10.14
N LEU A 152 2.36 3.01 10.52
CA LEU A 152 2.06 3.37 11.89
C LEU A 152 0.96 2.48 12.45
N PHE A 153 1.05 2.19 13.75
CA PHE A 153 0.03 1.46 14.47
C PHE A 153 -0.27 2.15 15.80
N LYS A 154 -1.53 2.07 16.23
CA LYS A 154 -1.98 2.50 17.54
C LYS A 154 -3.00 1.53 18.10
N ASP A 155 -2.77 1.05 19.32
CA ASP A 155 -3.78 0.34 20.11
C ASP A 155 -4.80 1.37 20.65
N ILE A 156 -6.10 1.09 20.46
CA ILE A 156 -7.19 1.98 20.88
C ILE A 156 -8.17 1.31 21.83
N ARG A 157 -7.84 0.13 22.34
CA ARG A 157 -8.73 -0.62 23.28
C ARG A 157 -9.04 0.17 24.52
N GLU A 158 -8.02 0.77 25.11
CA GLU A 158 -8.10 1.46 26.39
C GLU A 158 -7.56 2.90 26.30
N GLY A 159 -7.96 3.72 27.24
CA GLY A 159 -7.50 5.09 27.33
C GLY A 159 -8.13 6.07 26.33
N PRO A 160 -7.62 7.30 26.29
CA PRO A 160 -8.13 8.34 25.41
C PRO A 160 -7.68 8.08 23.95
N ILE A 161 -8.56 8.41 23.01
CA ILE A 161 -8.27 8.31 21.56
C ILE A 161 -7.09 9.20 21.15
N ALA A 162 -6.95 10.36 21.77
CA ALA A 162 -5.80 11.25 21.56
C ALA A 162 -5.43 11.95 22.90
N PRO A 163 -4.21 12.51 23.00
CA PRO A 163 -3.79 13.26 24.17
C PRO A 163 -4.74 14.44 24.48
N PRO A 164 -4.94 14.80 25.78
CA PRO A 164 -5.88 15.85 26.19
C PRO A 164 -5.66 17.18 25.46
N GLU A 165 -4.41 17.57 25.28
CA GLU A 165 -4.05 18.83 24.60
C GLU A 165 -4.43 18.82 23.10
N VAL A 166 -4.47 17.65 22.47
CA VAL A 166 -4.96 17.51 21.09
C VAL A 166 -6.49 17.56 21.10
N MET A 167 -7.14 16.87 22.04
CA MET A 167 -8.60 16.90 22.18
C MET A 167 -9.11 18.31 22.42
N GLU A 168 -8.45 19.11 23.24
CA GLU A 168 -8.78 20.53 23.45
C GLU A 168 -8.65 21.35 22.16
N LYS A 169 -7.61 21.12 21.37
CA LYS A 169 -7.42 21.82 20.09
C LYS A 169 -8.50 21.47 19.07
N ILE A 170 -8.81 20.18 18.90
CA ILE A 170 -9.79 19.74 17.91
C ILE A 170 -11.23 20.10 18.33
N SER A 171 -11.53 20.25 19.62
CA SER A 171 -12.85 20.71 20.08
C SER A 171 -13.22 22.13 19.60
N LYS A 172 -12.21 22.91 19.20
CA LYS A 172 -12.37 24.27 18.68
C LYS A 172 -12.51 24.31 17.14
N VAL A 173 -12.40 23.15 16.48
CA VAL A 173 -12.54 23.06 15.03
C VAL A 173 -14.00 23.14 14.66
N ASN A 174 -14.40 24.23 13.99
CA ASN A 174 -15.77 24.44 13.54
C ASN A 174 -16.01 23.70 12.22
N VAL A 175 -16.25 22.40 12.31
CA VAL A 175 -16.50 21.50 11.14
C VAL A 175 -17.49 20.42 11.56
N LYS A 176 -18.42 20.10 10.68
CA LYS A 176 -19.33 18.98 10.86
C LYS A 176 -18.66 17.72 10.29
N PHE A 177 -18.56 16.67 11.10
CA PHE A 177 -18.09 15.36 10.66
C PHE A 177 -19.26 14.40 10.50
N CYS A 178 -19.30 13.68 9.41
CA CYS A 178 -20.31 12.64 9.18
C CYS A 178 -19.70 11.46 8.41
N THR A 179 -20.31 10.30 8.60
CA THR A 179 -20.07 9.15 7.76
C THR A 179 -20.47 9.47 6.33
N TRP A 180 -19.64 9.05 5.36
CA TRP A 180 -19.96 9.20 3.95
C TRP A 180 -21.25 8.43 3.60
N SER A 181 -22.02 8.95 2.67
CA SER A 181 -23.31 8.39 2.25
C SER A 181 -23.52 8.57 0.76
N PRO A 182 -24.49 7.85 0.14
CA PRO A 182 -24.81 8.03 -1.29
C PRO A 182 -25.14 9.48 -1.69
N GLU A 183 -25.74 10.27 -0.79
CA GLU A 183 -26.09 11.66 -1.05
C GLU A 183 -24.86 12.58 -1.15
N LEU A 184 -23.73 12.15 -0.57
CA LEU A 184 -22.44 12.88 -0.59
C LEU A 184 -21.50 12.38 -1.69
N GLU A 185 -21.89 11.36 -2.46
CA GLU A 185 -21.02 10.64 -3.39
C GLU A 185 -20.56 11.52 -4.53
N GLU A 186 -21.46 12.25 -5.21
CA GLU A 186 -21.15 13.03 -6.40
C GLU A 186 -20.09 14.09 -6.12
N GLU A 187 -20.26 14.89 -5.07
CA GLU A 187 -19.31 15.94 -4.68
C GLU A 187 -17.98 15.33 -4.23
N CYS A 188 -18.03 14.25 -3.42
CA CYS A 188 -16.83 13.56 -2.98
C CYS A 188 -15.99 13.09 -4.17
N LEU A 189 -16.58 12.32 -5.09
CA LEU A 189 -15.89 11.79 -6.26
C LEU A 189 -15.32 12.87 -7.16
N ALA A 190 -16.07 13.95 -7.38
CA ALA A 190 -15.61 15.10 -8.16
C ALA A 190 -14.35 15.72 -7.53
N LYS A 191 -14.37 15.98 -6.22
CA LYS A 191 -13.23 16.56 -5.48
C LYS A 191 -12.03 15.58 -5.40
N GLN A 192 -12.28 14.28 -5.23
CA GLN A 192 -11.22 13.29 -5.24
C GLN A 192 -10.50 13.19 -6.59
N ARG A 193 -11.25 13.19 -7.70
CA ARG A 193 -10.66 13.17 -9.04
C ARG A 193 -9.85 14.45 -9.34
N ALA A 194 -10.34 15.59 -8.92
CA ALA A 194 -9.70 16.87 -9.18
C ALA A 194 -8.43 17.10 -8.34
N THR A 195 -8.42 16.65 -7.08
CA THR A 195 -7.41 17.12 -6.10
C THR A 195 -6.50 16.01 -5.59
N PHE A 196 -7.05 14.87 -5.18
CA PHE A 196 -6.30 13.85 -4.42
C PHE A 196 -5.99 12.58 -5.21
N ARG A 197 -6.69 12.32 -6.30
CA ARG A 197 -6.57 11.12 -7.15
C ARG A 197 -6.85 9.79 -6.41
N TRP A 198 -7.55 9.83 -5.26
CA TRP A 198 -7.93 8.63 -4.50
C TRP A 198 -9.33 8.12 -4.85
N TYR A 199 -9.93 8.67 -5.90
CA TYR A 199 -11.30 8.36 -6.33
C TYR A 199 -11.57 6.87 -6.53
N ILE A 200 -10.58 6.08 -6.98
CA ILE A 200 -10.74 4.63 -7.19
C ILE A 200 -11.19 3.92 -5.91
N GLY A 201 -10.61 4.29 -4.75
CA GLY A 201 -11.01 3.73 -3.47
C GLY A 201 -12.43 4.12 -3.06
N TYR A 202 -12.82 5.38 -3.29
CA TYR A 202 -14.20 5.83 -3.02
C TYR A 202 -15.20 5.17 -3.98
N GLU A 203 -14.86 5.02 -5.25
CA GLU A 203 -15.69 4.27 -6.22
C GLU A 203 -15.85 2.81 -5.81
N ALA A 204 -14.80 2.17 -5.30
CA ALA A 204 -14.87 0.81 -4.79
C ALA A 204 -15.81 0.72 -3.57
N LEU A 205 -15.69 1.63 -2.59
CA LEU A 205 -16.61 1.67 -1.44
C LEU A 205 -18.06 1.85 -1.87
N ALA A 206 -18.32 2.74 -2.84
CA ALA A 206 -19.67 2.96 -3.38
C ALA A 206 -20.23 1.70 -4.06
N ALA A 207 -19.43 1.08 -4.94
CA ALA A 207 -19.82 -0.13 -5.67
C ALA A 207 -20.17 -1.30 -4.74
N TYR A 208 -19.46 -1.44 -3.61
CA TYR A 208 -19.72 -2.44 -2.58
C TYR A 208 -20.71 -1.98 -1.49
N LYS A 209 -21.31 -0.78 -1.64
CA LYS A 209 -22.25 -0.18 -0.65
C LYS A 209 -21.62 -0.02 0.75
N GLN A 210 -20.32 0.22 0.78
CA GLN A 210 -19.53 0.42 2.00
C GLN A 210 -19.23 1.90 2.27
N HIS A 211 -20.14 2.82 1.96
CA HIS A 211 -19.99 4.25 2.21
C HIS A 211 -19.59 4.55 3.67
N HIS A 212 -20.14 3.77 4.61
CA HIS A 212 -19.86 3.90 6.05
C HIS A 212 -18.36 3.65 6.41
N GLU A 213 -17.55 3.18 5.48
CA GLU A 213 -16.10 3.01 5.63
C GLU A 213 -15.29 4.28 5.29
N ALA A 214 -15.99 5.40 5.09
CA ALA A 214 -15.34 6.71 4.89
C ALA A 214 -16.01 7.80 5.74
N LEU A 215 -15.19 8.78 6.14
CA LEU A 215 -15.60 9.97 6.90
C LEU A 215 -15.44 11.21 6.04
N VAL A 216 -16.40 12.12 6.15
CA VAL A 216 -16.39 13.41 5.46
C VAL A 216 -16.44 14.55 6.48
N ALA A 217 -15.66 15.59 6.23
CA ALA A 217 -15.67 16.84 6.94
C ALA A 217 -16.40 17.89 6.08
N ILE A 218 -17.43 18.53 6.64
CA ILE A 218 -18.29 19.50 5.96
C ILE A 218 -18.14 20.86 6.65
N ASP A 219 -17.94 21.91 5.87
CA ASP A 219 -17.98 23.28 6.34
C ASP A 219 -19.42 23.65 6.73
N PRO A 220 -19.68 24.03 8.00
CA PRO A 220 -21.04 24.33 8.45
C PRO A 220 -21.65 25.62 7.87
N GLU A 221 -20.82 26.50 7.31
CA GLU A 221 -21.28 27.77 6.74
C GLU A 221 -21.67 27.63 5.27
N THR A 222 -20.86 26.87 4.50
CA THR A 222 -21.06 26.68 3.06
C THR A 222 -21.78 25.38 2.73
N ASN A 223 -21.81 24.45 3.67
CA ASN A 223 -22.26 23.07 3.50
C ASN A 223 -21.44 22.27 2.46
N GLU A 224 -20.23 22.72 2.10
CA GLU A 224 -19.32 22.03 1.19
C GLU A 224 -18.49 21.00 1.91
N GLN A 225 -18.15 19.92 1.22
CA GLN A 225 -17.19 18.94 1.69
C GLN A 225 -15.76 19.51 1.60
N ILE A 226 -15.06 19.53 2.75
CA ILE A 226 -13.71 20.12 2.88
C ILE A 226 -12.65 19.13 3.33
N GLY A 227 -13.04 17.89 3.65
CA GLY A 227 -12.08 16.85 4.04
C GLY A 227 -12.67 15.44 3.93
N TRP A 228 -11.79 14.48 3.69
CA TRP A 228 -12.16 13.07 3.47
C TRP A 228 -11.09 12.16 4.05
N THR A 229 -11.51 11.00 4.58
CA THR A 229 -10.58 9.92 4.96
C THR A 229 -11.30 8.57 4.93
N PHE A 230 -10.57 7.54 4.58
CA PHE A 230 -11.02 6.17 4.83
C PHE A 230 -10.96 5.89 6.34
N MET A 231 -11.97 5.24 6.85
CA MET A 231 -12.06 4.68 8.21
C MET A 231 -12.56 3.26 8.12
N CYS A 232 -11.72 2.40 7.56
CA CYS A 232 -12.10 1.06 7.11
C CYS A 232 -11.95 0.04 8.22
N SER A 233 -12.98 -0.79 8.41
CA SER A 233 -12.86 -2.03 9.19
C SER A 233 -12.00 -3.06 8.45
N PHE A 234 -11.62 -4.13 9.15
CA PHE A 234 -10.83 -5.21 8.55
C PHE A 234 -11.51 -5.86 7.34
N SER A 235 -12.85 -5.93 7.36
CA SER A 235 -13.67 -6.52 6.29
C SER A 235 -14.01 -5.56 5.15
N SER A 236 -13.52 -4.33 5.17
CA SER A 236 -13.72 -3.39 4.08
C SER A 236 -13.02 -3.84 2.80
N VAL A 237 -13.64 -3.58 1.65
CA VAL A 237 -13.00 -3.82 0.34
C VAL A 237 -11.66 -3.11 0.18
N ILE A 238 -11.47 -1.98 0.86
CA ILE A 238 -10.20 -1.26 0.87
C ILE A 238 -9.16 -2.01 1.71
N SER A 239 -9.51 -2.45 2.93
CA SER A 239 -8.61 -3.21 3.80
C SER A 239 -8.14 -4.53 3.17
N ASP A 240 -8.96 -5.11 2.34
CA ASP A 240 -8.60 -6.31 1.56
C ASP A 240 -7.45 -6.07 0.57
N THR A 241 -7.13 -4.82 0.23
CA THR A 241 -6.00 -4.49 -0.66
C THR A 241 -4.64 -4.36 0.04
N TYR A 242 -4.57 -4.61 1.35
CA TYR A 242 -3.35 -4.56 2.16
C TYR A 242 -2.91 -5.96 2.60
N ALA A 243 -1.84 -6.48 2.01
CA ALA A 243 -1.40 -7.87 2.18
C ALA A 243 -1.14 -8.23 3.65
N PHE A 244 -0.49 -7.34 4.39
CA PHE A 244 0.06 -7.61 5.71
C PHE A 244 -0.76 -7.05 6.87
N MET A 245 -1.94 -6.49 6.59
CA MET A 245 -2.84 -6.03 7.65
C MET A 245 -3.19 -7.13 8.68
N PRO A 246 -3.34 -8.43 8.30
CA PRO A 246 -3.54 -9.52 9.26
C PRO A 246 -2.39 -9.76 10.23
N LEU A 247 -1.18 -9.27 9.93
CA LEU A 247 0.00 -9.42 10.78
C LEU A 247 0.09 -8.38 11.91
N LEU A 248 -0.80 -7.39 11.90
CA LEU A 248 -0.85 -6.35 12.93
C LEU A 248 -1.38 -6.92 14.27
N PRO A 249 -1.02 -6.30 15.41
CA PRO A 249 -1.33 -6.85 16.74
C PRO A 249 -2.81 -7.15 16.98
N SER A 250 -3.71 -6.35 16.43
CA SER A 250 -5.17 -6.52 16.59
C SER A 250 -5.80 -7.44 15.54
N LYS A 251 -5.02 -7.99 14.61
CA LYS A 251 -5.47 -8.96 13.59
C LYS A 251 -6.74 -8.48 12.87
N ASP A 252 -7.81 -9.28 12.89
CA ASP A 252 -9.12 -9.00 12.30
C ASP A 252 -9.89 -7.85 12.98
N LYS A 253 -9.43 -7.38 14.13
CA LYS A 253 -9.89 -6.17 14.81
C LYS A 253 -9.03 -4.94 14.53
N THR A 254 -8.24 -4.98 13.48
CA THR A 254 -7.48 -3.82 13.00
C THR A 254 -8.33 -3.01 12.04
N GLY A 255 -8.42 -1.70 12.27
CA GLY A 255 -9.00 -0.74 11.33
C GLY A 255 -7.91 -0.01 10.57
N LEU A 256 -8.25 0.46 9.37
CA LEU A 256 -7.38 1.25 8.51
C LEU A 256 -7.87 2.70 8.46
N VAL A 257 -6.99 3.65 8.77
CA VAL A 257 -7.19 5.07 8.44
C VAL A 257 -6.22 5.43 7.32
N ALA A 258 -6.75 5.86 6.19
CA ALA A 258 -5.95 6.16 5.01
C ALA A 258 -6.54 7.31 4.19
N ALA A 259 -5.79 7.83 3.22
CA ALA A 259 -6.23 8.89 2.32
C ALA A 259 -6.81 10.12 3.07
N VAL A 260 -6.11 10.58 4.09
CA VAL A 260 -6.51 11.77 4.87
C VAL A 260 -6.26 13.02 4.05
N GLY A 261 -7.30 13.56 3.46
CA GLY A 261 -7.26 14.74 2.58
C GLY A 261 -8.07 15.91 3.16
N VAL A 262 -7.53 17.12 3.05
CA VAL A 262 -8.21 18.36 3.43
C VAL A 262 -8.05 19.37 2.31
N SER A 263 -9.15 20.01 1.91
CA SER A 263 -9.16 21.11 0.93
C SER A 263 -8.16 22.20 1.32
N GLU A 264 -7.53 22.81 0.35
CA GLU A 264 -6.47 23.80 0.58
C GLU A 264 -6.91 24.93 1.53
N SER A 265 -8.13 25.45 1.33
CA SER A 265 -8.73 26.50 2.18
C SER A 265 -8.94 26.10 3.65
N ALA A 266 -9.01 24.80 3.95
CA ALA A 266 -9.22 24.24 5.29
C ALA A 266 -7.94 23.71 5.96
N ARG A 267 -6.79 23.73 5.24
CA ARG A 267 -5.51 23.29 5.79
C ARG A 267 -5.02 24.24 6.91
N GLY A 268 -4.23 23.70 7.83
CA GLY A 268 -3.68 24.44 8.96
C GLY A 268 -4.67 24.75 10.10
N LYS A 269 -5.95 24.44 9.92
CA LYS A 269 -7.04 24.73 10.89
C LYS A 269 -7.36 23.55 11.82
N GLY A 270 -6.56 22.50 11.84
CA GLY A 270 -6.77 21.32 12.69
C GLY A 270 -7.75 20.27 12.13
N VAL A 271 -8.37 20.50 10.98
CA VAL A 271 -9.39 19.63 10.38
C VAL A 271 -8.85 18.21 10.17
N GLY A 272 -7.65 18.04 9.62
CA GLY A 272 -7.06 16.72 9.38
C GLY A 272 -6.85 15.90 10.65
N LEU A 273 -6.37 16.52 11.74
CA LEU A 273 -6.24 15.83 13.03
C LEU A 273 -7.60 15.45 13.61
N ALA A 274 -8.57 16.38 13.55
CA ALA A 274 -9.92 16.12 13.99
C ALA A 274 -10.57 14.97 13.23
N MET A 275 -10.38 14.89 11.90
CA MET A 275 -10.86 13.78 11.08
C MET A 275 -10.28 12.44 11.53
N VAL A 276 -8.96 12.36 11.75
CA VAL A 276 -8.34 11.12 12.21
C VAL A 276 -8.88 10.69 13.56
N VAL A 277 -9.06 11.64 14.49
CA VAL A 277 -9.67 11.36 15.81
C VAL A 277 -11.09 10.83 15.64
N LYS A 278 -11.93 11.49 14.82
CA LYS A 278 -13.31 11.07 14.56
C LYS A 278 -13.38 9.69 13.89
N ALA A 279 -12.47 9.40 12.97
CA ALA A 279 -12.36 8.08 12.38
C ALA A 279 -11.99 7.02 13.41
N MET A 280 -11.03 7.29 14.29
CA MET A 280 -10.65 6.37 15.37
C MET A 280 -11.80 6.15 16.39
N GLU A 281 -12.55 7.21 16.75
CA GLU A 281 -13.72 7.11 17.62
C GLU A 281 -14.78 6.18 16.99
N ASN A 282 -15.14 6.40 15.72
CA ASN A 282 -16.09 5.58 14.99
C ASN A 282 -15.63 4.12 14.88
N LEU A 283 -14.37 3.89 14.54
CA LEU A 283 -13.82 2.54 14.42
C LEU A 283 -13.85 1.81 15.78
N ARG A 284 -13.51 2.49 16.89
CA ARG A 284 -13.59 1.92 18.24
C ARG A 284 -15.03 1.57 18.63
N GLU A 285 -16.01 2.41 18.31
CA GLU A 285 -17.44 2.13 18.52
C GLU A 285 -17.91 0.90 17.75
N ARG A 286 -17.26 0.62 16.60
CA ARG A 286 -17.51 -0.58 15.78
C ARG A 286 -16.73 -1.81 16.25
N GLY A 287 -16.04 -1.75 17.40
CA GLY A 287 -15.30 -2.87 17.99
C GLY A 287 -13.88 -3.07 17.46
N ILE A 288 -13.33 -2.10 16.74
CA ILE A 288 -11.92 -2.10 16.32
C ILE A 288 -11.03 -1.83 17.53
N GLU A 289 -9.94 -2.57 17.63
CA GLU A 289 -9.00 -2.55 18.77
C GLU A 289 -7.67 -1.87 18.44
N GLY A 290 -7.30 -1.81 17.17
CA GLY A 290 -6.07 -1.16 16.72
C GLY A 290 -6.24 -0.45 15.38
N ILE A 291 -5.52 0.66 15.21
CA ILE A 291 -5.57 1.45 13.97
C ILE A 291 -4.23 1.35 13.25
N TYR A 292 -4.30 1.04 11.99
CA TYR A 292 -3.19 1.02 11.06
C TYR A 292 -3.26 2.23 10.11
N ILE A 293 -2.10 2.85 9.87
CA ILE A 293 -1.92 3.89 8.85
C ILE A 293 -0.71 3.51 8.02
N ASP A 294 -0.91 3.31 6.72
CA ASP A 294 0.12 2.87 5.81
C ASP A 294 0.88 4.00 5.13
N SER A 295 2.10 3.70 4.68
CA SER A 295 2.88 4.51 3.73
C SER A 295 2.95 6.00 4.09
N VAL A 296 3.26 6.29 5.34
CA VAL A 296 3.35 7.66 5.86
C VAL A 296 4.71 8.26 5.52
N PHE A 297 4.71 9.36 4.77
CA PHE A 297 5.89 10.17 4.44
C PHE A 297 6.00 11.43 5.31
N ILE A 298 4.89 11.88 5.90
CA ILE A 298 4.82 13.07 6.76
C ILE A 298 5.13 12.66 8.19
N ARG A 299 6.17 13.23 8.78
CA ARG A 299 6.54 12.98 10.18
C ARG A 299 5.90 14.01 11.12
N GLY A 300 5.61 13.59 12.35
CA GLY A 300 5.11 14.46 13.40
C GLY A 300 3.64 14.88 13.26
N PHE A 301 2.88 14.25 12.36
CA PHE A 301 1.43 14.49 12.25
C PHE A 301 0.63 13.47 13.08
N TYR A 302 0.76 12.19 12.75
CA TYR A 302 0.04 11.10 13.42
C TYR A 302 0.62 10.78 14.80
N GLU A 303 1.90 11.00 14.99
CA GLU A 303 2.58 10.80 16.28
C GLU A 303 1.98 11.70 17.37
N LYS A 304 1.42 12.88 17.03
CA LYS A 304 0.64 13.72 17.97
C LYS A 304 -0.59 13.04 18.52
N LEU A 305 -1.11 12.04 17.82
CA LEU A 305 -2.26 11.24 18.21
C LEU A 305 -1.85 9.95 18.94
N GLY A 306 -0.55 9.76 19.20
CA GLY A 306 -0.01 8.58 19.87
C GLY A 306 0.18 7.37 18.98
N PHE A 307 0.28 7.56 17.66
CA PHE A 307 0.72 6.50 16.75
C PHE A 307 2.21 6.25 16.86
N GLU A 308 2.58 4.98 16.82
CA GLU A 308 3.97 4.53 16.85
C GLU A 308 4.34 3.89 15.50
N THR A 309 5.65 4.00 15.16
CA THR A 309 6.15 3.34 13.95
C THR A 309 6.13 1.82 14.15
N TYR A 310 5.45 1.12 13.25
CA TYR A 310 5.36 -0.34 13.25
C TYR A 310 6.32 -0.96 12.23
N TRP A 311 6.24 -0.53 10.96
CA TRP A 311 7.19 -0.94 9.92
C TRP A 311 7.91 0.26 9.32
N LYS A 312 9.13 0.02 8.85
CA LYS A 312 9.99 1.03 8.21
C LYS A 312 10.46 0.54 6.85
N TYR A 313 10.55 1.46 5.91
CA TYR A 313 10.90 1.15 4.53
C TYR A 313 11.99 2.05 3.98
N GLU A 314 12.62 1.59 2.89
CA GLU A 314 13.61 2.33 2.11
C GLU A 314 13.18 2.35 0.65
N GLY A 315 13.14 3.52 0.03
CA GLY A 315 12.83 3.68 -1.37
C GLY A 315 14.00 3.30 -2.27
N TYR A 316 13.72 2.54 -3.33
CA TYR A 316 14.64 2.23 -4.40
C TYR A 316 13.99 2.55 -5.73
N VAL A 317 14.70 3.30 -6.60
CA VAL A 317 14.19 3.78 -7.88
C VAL A 317 15.27 3.62 -8.96
N GLN A 318 14.83 3.31 -10.18
CA GLN A 318 15.63 3.33 -11.40
C GLN A 318 14.92 4.22 -12.42
N GLU A 319 15.63 5.09 -13.10
CA GLU A 319 15.11 5.80 -14.28
C GLU A 319 14.89 4.79 -15.43
N ALA A 320 13.82 4.96 -16.22
CA ALA A 320 13.44 4.03 -17.25
C ALA A 320 14.32 4.06 -18.49
#